data_fe0bb069cd264f846eccaae38174b80d
#
_entry.id   fe0bb069cd264f846eccaae38174b80d
#
_cell.length_a   1.000
_cell.length_b   1.000
_cell.length_c   1.000
_cell.angle_alpha   90.00
_cell.angle_beta   90.00
_cell.angle_gamma   90.00
#
_symmetry.space_group_name_H-M   'P 1'
#
loop_
_entity.id
_entity.type
_entity.pdbx_description
1 polymer ?
#
loop_
_entity_poly.entity_id
_entity_poly.type
_entity_poly.pdbx_seq_one_letter_code
_entity_poly.pdbx_strand_id
1 'polypeptide(L)'
;MLFRLAEYILQNPKSLPADLRPFLFGARLVAVNKPHGGIRPIVVGVILRKLISTSLAHIIAPQLSDFFYPHQHGVGVPGGAENVVQGLRLAKALDKENVVVGIDFSNAFNSVNREIIAIEVEKHFLPSS
;
A
#
# COMPACT_ATOMS: atom_id res chain seq x y z
N MET A 1 5.96 13.04 -23.25
CA MET A 1 6.50 11.72 -23.63
C MET A 1 6.33 10.67 -22.53
N LEU A 2 6.80 10.89 -21.30
CA LEU A 2 6.67 9.93 -20.19
C LEU A 2 5.22 9.58 -19.82
N PHE A 3 4.30 10.54 -19.84
CA PHE A 3 2.88 10.32 -19.58
C PHE A 3 2.26 9.32 -20.59
N ARG A 4 2.50 9.50 -21.88
CA ARG A 4 2.02 8.56 -22.91
C ARG A 4 2.59 7.15 -22.78
N LEU A 5 3.86 7.04 -22.35
CA LEU A 5 4.46 5.73 -22.06
C LEU A 5 3.80 5.07 -20.86
N ALA A 6 3.55 5.82 -19.79
CA ALA A 6 2.86 5.32 -18.61
C ALA A 6 1.44 4.85 -18.95
N GLU A 7 0.68 5.66 -19.69
CA GLU A 7 -0.66 5.34 -20.17
C GLU A 7 -0.66 4.07 -21.03
N TYR A 8 0.27 3.96 -21.98
CA TYR A 8 0.41 2.78 -22.81
C TYR A 8 0.69 1.51 -21.99
N ILE A 9 1.61 1.58 -21.01
CA ILE A 9 1.95 0.47 -20.11
C ILE A 9 0.73 0.02 -19.30
N LEU A 10 -0.05 0.97 -18.79
CA LEU A 10 -1.24 0.68 -17.98
C LEU A 10 -2.38 0.07 -18.81
N GLN A 11 -2.62 0.59 -19.99
CA GLN A 11 -3.69 0.11 -20.87
C GLN A 11 -3.35 -1.21 -21.58
N ASN A 12 -2.07 -1.49 -21.79
CA ASN A 12 -1.61 -2.64 -22.57
C ASN A 12 -0.55 -3.47 -21.84
N PRO A 13 -0.81 -3.97 -20.62
CA PRO A 13 0.22 -4.65 -19.82
C PRO A 13 0.71 -5.96 -20.46
N LYS A 14 -0.13 -6.59 -21.28
CA LYS A 14 0.20 -7.85 -21.98
C LYS A 14 0.98 -7.63 -23.28
N SER A 15 0.92 -6.44 -23.87
CA SER A 15 1.61 -6.11 -25.13
C SER A 15 3.07 -5.70 -24.96
N LEU A 16 3.52 -5.55 -23.73
CA LEU A 16 4.92 -5.24 -23.44
C LEU A 16 5.83 -6.38 -23.89
N PRO A 17 6.85 -6.10 -24.72
CA PRO A 17 7.84 -7.08 -25.12
C PRO A 17 8.46 -7.78 -23.90
N ALA A 18 8.67 -9.09 -24.00
CA ALA A 18 9.15 -9.92 -22.90
C ALA A 18 10.51 -9.47 -22.36
N ASP A 19 11.37 -8.99 -23.24
CA ASP A 19 12.71 -8.44 -22.94
C ASP A 19 12.67 -7.11 -22.16
N LEU A 20 11.61 -6.30 -22.30
CA LEU A 20 11.44 -5.06 -21.56
C LEU A 20 10.84 -5.26 -20.16
N ARG A 21 10.13 -6.37 -19.93
CA ARG A 21 9.48 -6.63 -18.63
C ARG A 21 10.44 -6.67 -17.44
N PRO A 22 11.62 -7.31 -17.52
CA PRO A 22 12.58 -7.30 -16.42
C PRO A 22 13.08 -5.89 -16.06
N PHE A 23 13.20 -5.00 -17.04
CA PHE A 23 13.63 -3.61 -16.81
C PHE A 23 12.53 -2.76 -16.18
N LEU A 24 11.25 -3.02 -16.47
CA LEU A 24 10.13 -2.28 -15.90
C LEU A 24 9.69 -2.83 -14.54
N PHE A 25 9.65 -4.15 -14.40
CA PHE A 25 9.15 -4.82 -13.21
C PHE A 25 10.25 -5.36 -12.30
N GLY A 26 11.47 -5.38 -12.79
CA GLY A 26 12.65 -5.76 -12.01
C GLY A 26 12.89 -4.82 -10.83
N ALA A 27 13.63 -5.31 -9.86
CA ALA A 27 14.00 -4.53 -8.70
C ALA A 27 15.32 -5.03 -8.13
N ARG A 28 16.06 -4.11 -7.49
CA ARG A 28 17.27 -4.43 -6.75
C ARG A 28 16.90 -4.75 -5.30
N LEU A 29 17.36 -5.88 -4.81
CA LEU A 29 17.24 -6.22 -3.40
C LEU A 29 18.42 -5.63 -2.62
N VAL A 30 18.13 -4.86 -1.58
CA VAL A 30 19.11 -4.29 -0.66
C VAL A 30 18.84 -4.82 0.74
N ALA A 31 19.89 -5.34 1.39
CA ALA A 31 19.80 -5.79 2.78
C ALA A 31 20.20 -4.64 3.72
N VAL A 32 19.33 -4.33 4.68
CA VAL A 32 19.59 -3.32 5.71
C VAL A 32 19.52 -3.98 7.09
N ASN A 33 20.52 -3.74 7.90
CA ASN A 33 20.57 -4.27 9.25
C ASN A 33 19.48 -3.62 10.14
N LYS A 34 18.82 -4.44 10.96
CA LYS A 34 17.91 -3.94 12.00
C LYS A 34 18.71 -3.54 13.25
N PRO A 35 18.28 -2.52 14.01
CA PRO A 35 18.97 -2.07 15.23
C PRO A 35 19.15 -3.16 16.29
N HIS A 36 18.19 -4.11 16.36
CA HIS A 36 18.17 -5.20 17.35
C HIS A 36 18.53 -6.57 16.75
N GLY A 37 19.29 -6.57 15.65
CA GLY A 37 19.70 -7.78 14.95
C GLY A 37 18.74 -8.23 13.85
N GLY A 38 19.28 -8.99 12.89
CA GLY A 38 18.57 -9.45 11.70
C GLY A 38 18.63 -8.49 10.53
N ILE A 39 18.11 -8.92 9.39
CA ILE A 39 18.16 -8.21 8.11
C ILE A 39 16.76 -7.80 7.69
N ARG A 40 16.63 -6.58 7.19
CA ARG A 40 15.41 -6.08 6.53
C ARG A 40 15.68 -6.04 5.02
N PRO A 41 15.05 -6.89 4.22
CA PRO A 41 15.15 -6.82 2.77
C PRO A 41 14.35 -5.61 2.27
N ILE A 42 15.03 -4.73 1.53
CA ILE A 42 14.40 -3.58 0.88
C ILE A 42 14.48 -3.78 -0.63
N VAL A 43 13.34 -3.69 -1.28
CA VAL A 43 13.23 -3.81 -2.73
C VAL A 43 13.20 -2.42 -3.35
N VAL A 44 14.23 -2.08 -4.13
CA VAL A 44 14.34 -0.81 -4.83
C VAL A 44 13.96 -1.04 -6.29
N GLY A 45 12.74 -0.65 -6.64
CA GLY A 45 12.23 -0.76 -8.01
C GLY A 45 12.73 0.34 -8.93
N VAL A 46 12.45 0.19 -10.21
CA VAL A 46 12.77 1.17 -11.25
C VAL A 46 12.02 2.49 -11.00
N ILE A 47 12.69 3.61 -11.21
CA ILE A 47 12.14 4.97 -10.97
C ILE A 47 10.84 5.19 -11.73
N LEU A 48 10.75 4.79 -12.99
CA LEU A 48 9.54 4.95 -13.80
C LEU A 48 8.34 4.26 -13.15
N ARG A 49 8.49 3.00 -12.73
CA ARG A 49 7.43 2.27 -12.01
C ARG A 49 7.04 2.97 -10.71
N LYS A 50 8.03 3.46 -9.95
CA LYS A 50 7.77 4.20 -8.71
C LYS A 50 6.97 5.47 -8.97
N LEU A 51 7.31 6.26 -9.98
CA LEU A 51 6.59 7.47 -10.35
C LEU A 51 5.13 7.16 -10.72
N ILE A 52 4.91 6.18 -11.59
CA ILE A 52 3.56 5.76 -11.99
C ILE A 52 2.76 5.29 -10.79
N SER A 53 3.31 4.38 -9.99
CA SER A 53 2.62 3.83 -8.81
C SER A 53 2.31 4.89 -7.77
N THR A 54 3.23 5.83 -7.52
CA THR A 54 3.00 6.93 -6.57
C THR A 54 1.91 7.88 -7.07
N SER A 55 1.92 8.22 -8.35
CA SER A 55 0.88 9.08 -8.95
C SER A 55 -0.49 8.43 -8.86
N LEU A 56 -0.59 7.13 -9.18
CA LEU A 56 -1.85 6.38 -9.04
C LEU A 56 -2.29 6.32 -7.57
N ALA A 57 -1.38 6.05 -6.65
CA ALA A 57 -1.69 6.02 -5.22
C ALA A 57 -2.27 7.36 -4.72
N HIS A 58 -1.73 8.49 -5.17
CA HIS A 58 -2.28 9.81 -4.83
C HIS A 58 -3.69 10.03 -5.38
N ILE A 59 -3.98 9.53 -6.58
CA ILE A 59 -5.30 9.67 -7.21
C ILE A 59 -6.36 8.84 -6.47
N ILE A 60 -6.01 7.62 -6.07
CA ILE A 60 -6.97 6.68 -5.45
C ILE A 60 -7.03 6.79 -3.92
N ALA A 61 -6.02 7.40 -3.27
CA ALA A 61 -5.96 7.50 -1.80
C ALA A 61 -7.21 8.10 -1.15
N PRO A 62 -7.85 9.17 -1.69
CA PRO A 62 -9.09 9.69 -1.12
C PRO A 62 -10.23 8.67 -1.14
N GLN A 63 -10.41 7.97 -2.26
CA GLN A 63 -11.45 6.94 -2.40
C GLN A 63 -11.22 5.75 -1.45
N LEU A 64 -9.95 5.36 -1.26
CA LEU A 64 -9.57 4.33 -0.30
C LEU A 64 -9.80 4.79 1.14
N SER A 65 -9.51 6.06 1.44
CA SER A 65 -9.79 6.63 2.76
C SER A 65 -11.28 6.54 3.11
N ASP A 66 -12.15 6.95 2.19
CA ASP A 66 -13.61 6.90 2.38
C ASP A 66 -14.13 5.46 2.52
N PHE A 67 -13.61 4.56 1.69
CA PHE A 67 -13.99 3.14 1.72
C PHE A 67 -13.62 2.45 3.04
N PHE A 68 -12.46 2.77 3.61
CA PHE A 68 -11.97 2.13 4.83
C PHE A 68 -12.39 2.87 6.11
N TYR A 69 -12.98 4.05 6.01
CA TYR A 69 -13.46 4.78 7.18
C TYR A 69 -14.58 4.00 7.91
N PRO A 70 -14.61 3.96 9.25
CA PRO A 70 -13.70 4.59 10.23
C PRO A 70 -12.55 3.68 10.70
N HIS A 71 -12.32 2.54 10.08
CA HIS A 71 -11.47 1.47 10.61
C HIS A 71 -9.98 1.61 10.27
N GLN A 72 -9.66 2.40 9.25
CA GLN A 72 -8.28 2.58 8.81
C GLN A 72 -7.90 4.05 8.78
N HIS A 73 -6.77 4.40 9.47
CA HIS A 73 -6.27 5.77 9.62
C HIS A 73 -4.88 5.98 8.99
N GLY A 74 -4.29 4.96 8.39
CA GLY A 74 -2.93 5.03 7.86
C GLY A 74 -2.82 5.50 6.41
N VAL A 75 -3.91 5.42 5.63
CA VAL A 75 -3.90 5.77 4.20
C VAL A 75 -4.91 6.86 3.91
N GLY A 76 -4.44 7.97 3.32
CA GLY A 76 -5.29 9.06 2.88
C GLY A 76 -5.94 9.90 4.00
N VAL A 77 -5.65 9.61 5.25
CA VAL A 77 -6.23 10.31 6.43
C VAL A 77 -5.21 11.29 7.00
N PRO A 78 -5.41 12.62 6.86
CA PRO A 78 -4.56 13.60 7.50
C PRO A 78 -4.56 13.44 9.02
N GLY A 79 -3.37 13.41 9.64
CA GLY A 79 -3.25 13.24 11.08
C GLY A 79 -3.74 11.88 11.60
N GLY A 80 -3.76 10.84 10.76
CA GLY A 80 -4.33 9.55 11.11
C GLY A 80 -3.75 8.92 12.37
N ALA A 81 -2.45 9.03 12.60
CA ALA A 81 -1.81 8.53 13.81
C ALA A 81 -2.30 9.28 15.06
N GLU A 82 -2.39 10.60 14.99
CA GLU A 82 -2.94 11.44 16.07
C GLU A 82 -4.40 11.10 16.34
N ASN A 83 -5.21 10.89 15.30
CA ASN A 83 -6.61 10.50 15.45
C ASN A 83 -6.75 9.20 16.24
N VAL A 84 -5.93 8.19 15.95
CA VAL A 84 -5.91 6.92 16.69
C VAL A 84 -5.54 7.16 18.15
N VAL A 85 -4.46 7.92 18.40
CA VAL A 85 -4.00 8.21 19.78
C VAL A 85 -5.07 8.96 20.58
N GLN A 86 -5.70 9.98 19.99
CA GLN A 86 -6.76 10.75 20.67
C GLN A 86 -8.02 9.91 20.88
N GLY A 87 -8.40 9.09 19.90
CA GLY A 87 -9.51 8.15 20.03
C GLY A 87 -9.30 7.17 21.19
N LEU A 88 -8.11 6.59 21.31
CA LEU A 88 -7.75 5.69 22.41
C LEU A 88 -7.77 6.39 23.77
N ARG A 89 -7.25 7.63 23.84
CA ARG A 89 -7.29 8.44 25.07
C ARG A 89 -8.72 8.73 25.50
N LEU A 90 -9.58 9.09 24.54
CA LEU A 90 -10.98 9.36 24.81
C LEU A 90 -11.71 8.10 25.28
N ALA A 91 -11.54 6.98 24.57
CA ALA A 91 -12.13 5.71 24.96
C ALA A 91 -11.76 5.31 26.39
N LYS A 92 -10.47 5.48 26.77
CA LYS A 92 -9.98 5.19 28.12
C LYS A 92 -10.48 6.19 29.17
N ALA A 93 -10.74 7.45 28.78
CA ALA A 93 -11.30 8.47 29.68
C ALA A 93 -12.80 8.23 29.93
N LEU A 94 -13.54 7.76 28.93
CA LEU A 94 -14.96 7.45 29.05
C LEU A 94 -15.21 6.18 29.87
N ASP A 95 -14.37 5.21 29.71
CA ASP A 95 -14.45 3.96 30.47
C ASP A 95 -13.03 3.45 30.78
N LYS A 96 -12.70 3.43 32.07
CA LYS A 96 -11.40 2.99 32.57
C LYS A 96 -11.17 1.48 32.42
N GLU A 97 -12.24 0.71 32.28
CA GLU A 97 -12.18 -0.76 32.08
C GLU A 97 -11.86 -1.12 30.64
N ASN A 98 -11.94 -0.19 29.69
CA ASN A 98 -11.53 -0.43 28.30
C ASN A 98 -10.08 -0.92 28.23
N VAL A 99 -9.88 -1.99 27.48
CA VAL A 99 -8.56 -2.59 27.22
C VAL A 99 -8.14 -2.26 25.78
N VAL A 100 -6.88 -1.82 25.64
CA VAL A 100 -6.27 -1.58 24.32
C VAL A 100 -5.40 -2.77 23.98
N VAL A 101 -5.69 -3.43 22.86
CA VAL A 101 -4.91 -4.55 22.34
C VAL A 101 -4.20 -4.12 21.07
N GLY A 102 -2.87 -4.17 21.09
CA GLY A 102 -2.02 -3.97 19.92
C GLY A 102 -1.74 -5.28 19.21
N ILE A 103 -1.97 -5.34 17.90
CA ILE A 103 -1.65 -6.50 17.07
C ILE A 103 -0.63 -6.07 16.03
N ASP A 104 0.49 -6.79 15.96
CA ASP A 104 1.51 -6.60 14.93
C ASP A 104 1.71 -7.89 14.13
N PHE A 105 1.71 -7.77 12.81
CA PHE A 105 1.88 -8.92 11.94
C PHE A 105 3.35 -9.05 11.51
N SER A 106 3.94 -10.17 11.84
CA SER A 106 5.28 -10.51 11.38
C SER A 106 5.31 -10.61 9.85
N ASN A 107 6.20 -9.84 9.22
CA ASN A 107 6.43 -9.87 7.77
C ASN A 107 5.16 -9.61 6.92
N ALA A 108 4.25 -8.76 7.42
CA ALA A 108 2.91 -8.53 6.88
C ALA A 108 2.88 -8.31 5.35
N PHE A 109 3.70 -7.36 4.82
CA PHE A 109 3.70 -7.03 3.39
C PHE A 109 4.14 -8.17 2.46
N ASN A 110 4.97 -9.09 2.96
CA ASN A 110 5.45 -10.22 2.16
C ASN A 110 4.53 -11.45 2.29
N SER A 111 3.70 -11.49 3.33
CA SER A 111 2.81 -12.62 3.63
C SER A 111 1.42 -12.49 3.02
N VAL A 112 1.04 -11.28 2.57
CA VAL A 112 -0.27 -11.05 1.95
C VAL A 112 -0.36 -11.78 0.60
N ASN A 113 -1.43 -12.51 0.41
CA ASN A 113 -1.74 -13.14 -0.87
C ASN A 113 -2.20 -12.09 -1.88
N ARG A 114 -1.42 -11.91 -2.96
CA ARG A 114 -1.67 -10.90 -3.98
C ARG A 114 -2.88 -11.19 -4.86
N GLU A 115 -3.24 -12.46 -5.02
CA GLU A 115 -4.45 -12.84 -5.76
C GLU A 115 -5.70 -12.41 -5.02
N ILE A 116 -5.72 -12.58 -3.70
CA ILE A 116 -6.84 -12.11 -2.86
C ILE A 116 -6.96 -10.58 -2.94
N ILE A 117 -5.84 -9.86 -2.91
CA ILE A 117 -5.86 -8.39 -3.10
C ILE A 117 -6.50 -8.04 -4.45
N ALA A 118 -6.11 -8.72 -5.53
CA ALA A 118 -6.66 -8.45 -6.85
C ALA A 118 -8.17 -8.72 -6.91
N ILE A 119 -8.63 -9.82 -6.34
CA ILE A 119 -10.06 -10.18 -6.26
C ILE A 119 -10.85 -9.13 -5.49
N GLU A 120 -10.36 -8.69 -4.32
CA GLU A 120 -11.04 -7.68 -3.52
C GLU A 120 -11.06 -6.31 -4.20
N VAL A 121 -10.00 -5.93 -4.90
CA VAL A 121 -9.98 -4.70 -5.71
C VAL A 121 -11.00 -4.78 -6.84
N GLU A 122 -11.06 -5.89 -7.55
CA GLU A 122 -12.03 -6.10 -8.63
C GLU A 122 -13.47 -6.00 -8.11
N LYS A 123 -13.76 -6.66 -7.02
CA LYS A 123 -15.07 -6.68 -6.39
C LYS A 123 -15.58 -5.31 -5.93
N HIS A 124 -14.69 -4.45 -5.41
CA HIS A 124 -15.09 -3.21 -4.75
C HIS A 124 -14.82 -1.94 -5.56
N PHE A 125 -13.92 -1.98 -6.52
CA PHE A 125 -13.45 -0.78 -7.23
C PHE A 125 -13.60 -0.84 -8.75
N LEU A 126 -13.88 -2.01 -9.31
CA LEU A 126 -14.13 -2.13 -10.74
C LEU A 126 -15.64 -2.27 -11.01
N PRO A 127 -16.14 -1.63 -12.09
CA PRO A 127 -17.53 -1.81 -12.49
C PRO A 127 -17.80 -3.28 -12.82
N SER A 128 -18.92 -3.79 -12.32
CA SER A 128 -19.41 -5.12 -12.69
C SER A 128 -19.58 -5.16 -14.21
N SER A 129 -18.81 -5.98 -14.90
CA SER A 129 -18.93 -6.23 -16.33
C SER A 129 -20.27 -6.92 -16.68
#